data_1f82691ef6d747efcf2ab8929fff998e
#
_entry.id   1f82691ef6d747efcf2ab8929fff998e
#
_cell.length_a   1.000
_cell.length_b   1.000
_cell.length_c   1.000
_cell.angle_alpha   90.00
_cell.angle_beta   90.00
_cell.angle_gamma   90.00
#
_symmetry.space_group_name_H-M   'P 1'
#
loop_
_entity.id
_entity.type
_entity.pdbx_description
1 polymer ?
#
loop_
_entity_poly.entity_id
_entity_poly.type
_entity_poly.pdbx_seq_one_letter_code
_entity_poly.pdbx_strand_id
1 'polypeptide(L)'
;PYLLLVTAENKISGAGTGVAPGTLAANANKVYLMTSQRDLLSTFGVPFFYNTTAGTPINGYELNEYGLLAAYSALGVTNIAYVQRANIDLAALTATLTRPVGAPANGSFWFDTTNSLYGINEWNITTASFTKKTPSVITDTVFLQTLSTVPLASYGSIGQYAVVATNV
;
A
#
# COMPACT_ATOMS: atom_id res chain seq x y z
N PRO A 1 13.74 19.91 3.24
CA PRO A 1 12.36 19.48 3.01
C PRO A 1 11.86 18.55 4.11
N TYR A 2 10.52 18.45 4.24
CA TYR A 2 9.84 17.49 5.09
C TYR A 2 9.10 16.50 4.18
N LEU A 3 9.32 15.20 4.42
CA LEU A 3 8.80 14.12 3.60
C LEU A 3 8.03 13.12 4.48
N LEU A 4 6.74 12.97 4.20
CA LEU A 4 5.90 11.93 4.78
C LEU A 4 5.85 10.75 3.79
N LEU A 5 6.15 9.56 4.27
CA LEU A 5 6.19 8.36 3.44
C LEU A 5 5.50 7.18 4.11
N VAL A 6 5.23 6.17 3.32
CA VAL A 6 4.71 4.86 3.75
C VAL A 6 5.70 3.79 3.28
N THR A 7 6.02 2.84 4.14
CA THR A 7 6.83 1.66 3.82
C THR A 7 6.26 0.43 4.50
N ALA A 8 6.73 -0.75 4.11
CA ALA A 8 6.53 -1.97 4.91
C ALA A 8 7.21 -1.83 6.28
N GLU A 9 6.67 -2.53 7.28
CA GLU A 9 7.28 -2.65 8.61
C GLU A 9 8.40 -3.69 8.62
N ASN A 10 9.27 -3.57 9.63
CA ASN A 10 10.36 -4.52 9.91
C ASN A 10 11.29 -4.80 8.74
N LYS A 11 11.52 -3.82 7.87
CA LYS A 11 12.45 -3.97 6.75
C LYS A 11 13.89 -4.14 7.22
N ILE A 12 14.67 -4.83 6.40
CA ILE A 12 16.11 -4.93 6.64
C ILE A 12 16.76 -3.57 6.38
N SER A 13 17.64 -3.16 7.27
CA SER A 13 18.44 -1.94 7.10
C SER A 13 19.28 -2.01 5.82
N GLY A 14 19.39 -0.91 5.09
CA GLY A 14 20.27 -0.79 3.93
C GLY A 14 21.76 -0.93 4.26
N ALA A 15 22.12 -0.91 5.55
CA ALA A 15 23.45 -1.26 6.02
C ALA A 15 23.68 -2.79 6.10
N GLY A 16 22.65 -3.60 5.83
CA GLY A 16 22.71 -5.06 5.83
C GLY A 16 22.66 -5.73 7.21
N THR A 17 22.47 -4.97 8.28
CA THR A 17 22.46 -5.48 9.66
C THR A 17 21.17 -5.11 10.38
N GLY A 18 20.38 -6.12 10.74
CA GLY A 18 19.18 -5.95 11.55
C GLY A 18 18.02 -5.21 10.87
N VAL A 19 17.02 -4.87 11.67
CA VAL A 19 15.83 -4.16 11.21
C VAL A 19 16.11 -2.67 11.13
N ALA A 20 15.66 -2.03 10.07
CA ALA A 20 15.73 -0.59 9.87
C ALA A 20 14.87 0.13 10.93
N PRO A 21 15.46 0.96 11.80
CA PRO A 21 14.77 1.48 12.98
C PRO A 21 13.55 2.36 12.67
N GLY A 22 13.53 3.05 11.53
CA GLY A 22 12.39 3.87 11.08
C GLY A 22 11.19 3.04 10.62
N THR A 23 11.37 1.72 10.41
CA THR A 23 10.30 0.81 9.97
C THR A 23 9.68 0.02 11.12
N LEU A 24 10.18 0.15 12.33
CA LEU A 24 9.55 -0.45 13.51
C LEU A 24 8.19 0.20 13.77
N ALA A 25 7.17 -0.60 14.11
CA ALA A 25 5.84 -0.10 14.48
C ALA A 25 5.90 0.95 15.60
N ALA A 26 6.72 0.72 16.62
CA ALA A 26 6.90 1.64 17.76
C ALA A 26 7.53 2.99 17.36
N ASN A 27 8.13 3.09 16.18
CA ASN A 27 8.75 4.30 15.66
C ASN A 27 7.91 4.98 14.56
N ALA A 28 6.68 4.51 14.33
CA ALA A 28 5.75 5.18 13.45
C ALA A 28 5.50 6.63 13.91
N ASN A 29 5.31 7.51 12.96
CA ASN A 29 5.13 8.95 13.17
C ASN A 29 6.33 9.69 13.80
N LYS A 30 7.44 9.01 14.06
CA LYS A 30 8.67 9.66 14.51
C LYS A 30 9.34 10.37 13.32
N VAL A 31 9.75 11.62 13.55
CA VAL A 31 10.50 12.42 12.58
C VAL A 31 11.98 12.13 12.71
N TYR A 32 12.63 11.84 11.62
CA TYR A 32 14.07 11.61 11.52
C TYR A 32 14.72 12.69 10.67
N LEU A 33 15.86 13.23 11.14
CA LEU A 33 16.72 14.07 10.33
C LEU A 33 17.64 13.19 9.50
N MET A 34 17.52 13.27 8.18
CA MET A 34 18.36 12.56 7.22
C MET A 34 19.35 13.52 6.59
N THR A 35 20.61 13.13 6.55
CA THR A 35 21.71 13.94 5.99
C THR A 35 22.30 13.34 4.73
N SER A 36 21.96 12.11 4.39
CA SER A 36 22.44 11.42 3.20
C SER A 36 21.48 10.31 2.76
N GLN A 37 21.62 9.88 1.51
CA GLN A 37 20.95 8.70 0.98
C GLN A 37 21.27 7.44 1.78
N ARG A 38 22.53 7.28 2.21
CA ARG A 38 22.97 6.14 3.04
C ARG A 38 22.25 6.13 4.40
N ASP A 39 22.11 7.27 5.00
CA ASP A 39 21.41 7.47 6.27
C ASP A 39 19.92 7.07 6.15
N LEU A 40 19.28 7.51 5.07
CA LEU A 40 17.91 7.12 4.75
C LEU A 40 17.76 5.60 4.62
N LEU A 41 18.63 4.94 3.83
CA LEU A 41 18.56 3.50 3.63
C LEU A 41 18.86 2.71 4.91
N SER A 42 19.76 3.20 5.76
CA SER A 42 20.04 2.59 7.07
C SER A 42 18.82 2.67 7.99
N THR A 43 18.06 3.77 7.90
CA THR A 43 16.92 4.05 8.78
C THR A 43 15.61 3.43 8.27
N PHE A 44 15.35 3.43 6.96
CA PHE A 44 14.07 2.99 6.37
C PHE A 44 14.18 1.77 5.43
N GLY A 45 15.38 1.22 5.26
CA GLY A 45 15.63 0.13 4.33
C GLY A 45 15.67 0.57 2.86
N VAL A 46 15.94 -0.37 1.97
CA VAL A 46 15.93 -0.12 0.52
C VAL A 46 14.50 -0.05 0.02
N PRO A 47 14.15 0.89 -0.90
CA PRO A 47 12.82 0.92 -1.51
C PRO A 47 12.47 -0.42 -2.15
N PHE A 48 11.29 -0.94 -1.84
CA PHE A 48 10.81 -2.20 -2.39
C PHE A 48 9.87 -1.95 -3.58
N PHE A 49 10.09 -2.72 -4.66
CA PHE A 49 9.27 -2.70 -5.86
C PHE A 49 8.84 -4.12 -6.21
N TYR A 50 7.57 -4.29 -6.51
CA TYR A 50 7.02 -5.56 -6.96
C TYR A 50 7.51 -5.89 -8.37
N ASN A 51 7.80 -7.17 -8.58
CA ASN A 51 8.25 -7.69 -9.86
C ASN A 51 7.29 -8.78 -10.34
N THR A 52 7.22 -8.98 -11.66
CA THR A 52 6.60 -10.17 -12.25
C THR A 52 7.39 -11.42 -11.86
N THR A 53 6.83 -12.59 -12.08
CA THR A 53 7.52 -13.89 -11.90
C THR A 53 8.80 -14.00 -12.72
N ALA A 54 8.91 -13.25 -13.82
CA ALA A 54 10.09 -13.17 -14.66
C ALA A 54 11.14 -12.12 -14.17
N GLY A 55 10.88 -11.46 -13.01
CA GLY A 55 11.78 -10.48 -12.42
C GLY A 55 11.69 -9.07 -13.03
N THR A 56 10.71 -8.81 -13.91
CA THR A 56 10.50 -7.47 -14.48
C THR A 56 9.73 -6.59 -13.51
N PRO A 57 10.18 -5.36 -13.19
CA PRO A 57 9.48 -4.45 -12.31
C PRO A 57 8.07 -4.12 -12.83
N ILE A 58 7.09 -4.15 -11.94
CA ILE A 58 5.71 -3.75 -12.23
C ILE A 58 5.59 -2.25 -11.92
N ASN A 59 5.76 -1.42 -12.95
CA ASN A 59 5.61 0.01 -12.83
C ASN A 59 4.14 0.39 -12.58
N GLY A 60 3.91 1.39 -11.73
CA GLY A 60 2.57 1.85 -11.39
C GLY A 60 1.83 0.98 -10.38
N TYR A 61 2.47 -0.08 -9.84
CA TYR A 61 1.86 -0.86 -8.76
C TYR A 61 1.76 -0.02 -7.49
N GLU A 62 0.57 0.09 -6.93
CA GLU A 62 0.26 1.02 -5.85
C GLU A 62 1.01 0.74 -4.53
N LEU A 63 1.43 -0.51 -4.32
CA LEU A 63 2.20 -0.91 -3.13
C LEU A 63 3.72 -0.79 -3.32
N ASN A 64 4.19 -0.26 -4.45
CA ASN A 64 5.59 0.09 -4.61
C ASN A 64 5.95 1.28 -3.71
N GLU A 65 7.13 1.24 -3.09
CA GLU A 65 7.59 2.27 -2.16
C GLU A 65 8.12 3.53 -2.88
N TYR A 66 7.28 4.16 -3.72
CA TYR A 66 7.63 5.38 -4.45
C TYR A 66 7.98 6.56 -3.53
N GLY A 67 7.33 6.66 -2.36
CA GLY A 67 7.64 7.70 -1.39
C GLY A 67 9.07 7.60 -0.85
N LEU A 68 9.53 6.38 -0.56
CA LEU A 68 10.90 6.15 -0.11
C LEU A 68 11.91 6.38 -1.24
N LEU A 69 11.59 6.01 -2.48
CA LEU A 69 12.42 6.31 -3.64
C LEU A 69 12.52 7.83 -3.89
N ALA A 70 11.41 8.55 -3.75
CA ALA A 70 11.39 10.01 -3.89
C ALA A 70 12.26 10.68 -2.80
N ALA A 71 12.19 10.20 -1.55
CA ALA A 71 13.04 10.69 -0.46
C ALA A 71 14.52 10.41 -0.75
N TYR A 72 14.84 9.23 -1.28
CA TYR A 72 16.20 8.88 -1.70
C TYR A 72 16.70 9.82 -2.80
N SER A 73 15.88 10.09 -3.81
CA SER A 73 16.23 10.99 -4.91
C SER A 73 16.41 12.44 -4.43
N ALA A 74 15.54 12.91 -3.54
CA ALA A 74 15.66 14.24 -2.93
C ALA A 74 16.99 14.42 -2.18
N LEU A 75 17.40 13.42 -1.41
CA LEU A 75 18.71 13.43 -0.70
C LEU A 75 19.91 13.31 -1.63
N GLY A 76 19.73 12.98 -2.89
CA GLY A 76 20.76 13.06 -3.92
C GLY A 76 21.09 14.50 -4.36
N VAL A 77 20.17 15.43 -4.13
CA VAL A 77 20.32 16.85 -4.51
C VAL A 77 20.30 17.80 -3.32
N THR A 78 19.86 17.32 -2.14
CA THR A 78 19.90 18.07 -0.88
C THR A 78 20.66 17.26 0.17
N ASN A 79 21.27 17.93 1.11
CA ASN A 79 21.99 17.29 2.20
C ASN A 79 21.22 17.27 3.54
N ILE A 80 19.97 17.71 3.54
CA ILE A 80 19.09 17.69 4.73
C ILE A 80 17.64 17.42 4.30
N ALA A 81 17.02 16.44 4.95
CA ALA A 81 15.59 16.19 4.86
C ALA A 81 15.06 15.70 6.21
N TYR A 82 13.86 16.13 6.59
CA TYR A 82 13.10 15.53 7.68
C TYR A 82 12.17 14.46 7.08
N VAL A 83 12.29 13.24 7.55
CA VAL A 83 11.54 12.09 7.02
C VAL A 83 10.73 11.46 8.13
N GLN A 84 9.46 11.23 7.87
CA GLN A 84 8.52 10.57 8.78
C GLN A 84 7.80 9.45 8.06
N ARG A 85 7.72 8.28 8.69
CA ARG A 85 6.86 7.19 8.24
C ARG A 85 5.48 7.33 8.88
N ALA A 86 4.42 7.30 8.08
CA ALA A 86 3.07 7.16 8.59
C ALA A 86 2.89 5.81 9.32
N ASN A 87 1.97 5.75 10.27
CA ASN A 87 1.63 4.50 10.98
C ASN A 87 0.78 3.59 10.10
N ILE A 88 1.35 3.16 9.00
CA ILE A 88 0.76 2.25 8.01
C ILE A 88 1.83 1.23 7.64
N ASP A 89 1.50 -0.06 7.75
CA ASP A 89 2.32 -1.12 7.18
C ASP A 89 1.88 -1.36 5.74
N LEU A 90 2.70 -0.95 4.79
CA LEU A 90 2.40 -1.07 3.36
C LEU A 90 2.25 -2.54 2.94
N ALA A 91 2.99 -3.45 3.56
CA ALA A 91 2.89 -4.88 3.27
C ALA A 91 1.55 -5.49 3.74
N ALA A 92 0.96 -4.95 4.80
CA ALA A 92 -0.34 -5.39 5.31
C ALA A 92 -1.51 -4.97 4.41
N LEU A 93 -1.31 -3.99 3.53
CA LEU A 93 -2.34 -3.57 2.57
C LEU A 93 -2.49 -4.54 1.39
N THR A 94 -1.56 -5.48 1.22
CA THR A 94 -1.67 -6.51 0.18
C THR A 94 -2.89 -7.40 0.47
N ALA A 95 -3.82 -7.47 -0.48
CA ALA A 95 -4.96 -8.37 -0.39
C ALA A 95 -4.46 -9.82 -0.38
N THR A 96 -4.83 -10.59 0.63
CA THR A 96 -4.45 -11.99 0.75
C THR A 96 -5.50 -12.89 0.16
N LEU A 97 -5.08 -13.97 -0.52
CA LEU A 97 -5.96 -15.03 -1.00
C LEU A 97 -6.35 -16.00 0.12
N THR A 98 -5.53 -16.08 1.16
CA THR A 98 -5.80 -16.89 2.34
C THR A 98 -6.44 -16.04 3.43
N ARG A 99 -7.50 -16.57 4.06
CA ARG A 99 -8.16 -15.87 5.16
C ARG A 99 -7.15 -15.59 6.28
N PRO A 100 -6.94 -14.31 6.65
CA PRO A 100 -6.09 -13.97 7.78
C PRO A 100 -6.62 -14.58 9.08
N VAL A 101 -5.73 -15.07 9.92
CA VAL A 101 -6.05 -15.62 11.25
C VAL A 101 -5.65 -14.62 12.34
N GLY A 102 -6.33 -14.67 13.46
CA GLY A 102 -6.11 -13.73 14.57
C GLY A 102 -6.89 -12.43 14.38
N ALA A 103 -6.29 -11.31 14.81
CA ALA A 103 -6.88 -9.97 14.68
C ALA A 103 -6.02 -9.13 13.73
N PRO A 104 -6.32 -9.15 12.42
CA PRO A 104 -5.60 -8.33 11.45
C PRO A 104 -5.86 -6.83 11.71
N ALA A 105 -5.03 -5.97 11.11
CA ALA A 105 -5.20 -4.54 11.20
C ALA A 105 -6.58 -4.10 10.68
N ASN A 106 -7.14 -3.03 11.26
CA ASN A 106 -8.40 -2.49 10.77
C ASN A 106 -8.27 -2.05 9.30
N GLY A 107 -9.24 -2.42 8.47
CA GLY A 107 -9.21 -2.16 7.03
C GLY A 107 -8.41 -3.17 6.21
N SER A 108 -7.86 -4.24 6.82
CA SER A 108 -7.26 -5.34 6.07
C SER A 108 -8.29 -6.02 5.17
N PHE A 109 -7.89 -6.32 3.94
CA PHE A 109 -8.76 -6.96 2.95
C PHE A 109 -8.40 -8.44 2.78
N TRP A 110 -9.42 -9.24 2.60
CA TRP A 110 -9.29 -10.61 2.19
C TRP A 110 -10.18 -10.86 0.96
N PHE A 111 -9.58 -11.37 -0.10
CA PHE A 111 -10.28 -11.79 -1.30
C PHE A 111 -10.54 -13.29 -1.25
N ASP A 112 -11.78 -13.71 -0.98
CA ASP A 112 -12.15 -15.12 -0.90
C ASP A 112 -12.32 -15.71 -2.30
N THR A 113 -11.29 -16.42 -2.75
CA THR A 113 -11.30 -17.12 -4.04
C THR A 113 -11.99 -18.48 -3.98
N THR A 114 -12.37 -18.96 -2.80
CA THR A 114 -13.09 -20.23 -2.64
C THR A 114 -14.58 -20.09 -2.91
N ASN A 115 -15.07 -18.85 -2.92
CA ASN A 115 -16.48 -18.53 -3.18
C ASN A 115 -16.62 -17.96 -4.58
N SER A 116 -17.47 -18.56 -5.41
CA SER A 116 -17.76 -18.09 -6.78
C SER A 116 -18.45 -16.73 -6.87
N LEU A 117 -18.81 -16.14 -5.73
CA LEU A 117 -19.39 -14.81 -5.60
C LEU A 117 -18.31 -13.88 -5.04
N TYR A 118 -17.66 -13.11 -5.87
CA TYR A 118 -16.69 -12.05 -5.55
C TYR A 118 -16.63 -11.69 -4.07
N GLY A 119 -15.78 -12.40 -3.31
CA GLY A 119 -15.74 -12.32 -1.85
C GLY A 119 -14.72 -11.31 -1.39
N ILE A 120 -14.95 -10.00 -1.57
CA ILE A 120 -14.15 -8.98 -0.91
C ILE A 120 -14.67 -8.84 0.52
N ASN A 121 -13.78 -9.06 1.50
CA ASN A 121 -14.09 -8.96 2.90
C ASN A 121 -13.13 -7.97 3.56
N GLU A 122 -13.67 -7.02 4.32
CA GLU A 122 -12.93 -6.00 5.06
C GLU A 122 -12.97 -6.33 6.55
N TRP A 123 -11.82 -6.27 7.22
CA TRP A 123 -11.76 -6.44 8.66
C TRP A 123 -12.32 -5.24 9.40
N ASN A 124 -13.28 -5.49 10.29
CA ASN A 124 -13.84 -4.50 11.19
C ASN A 124 -13.36 -4.76 12.62
N ILE A 125 -12.52 -3.88 13.14
CA ILE A 125 -11.92 -4.02 14.47
C ILE A 125 -12.99 -3.94 15.58
N THR A 126 -14.09 -3.21 15.37
CA THR A 126 -15.15 -3.03 16.36
C THR A 126 -15.94 -4.33 16.58
N THR A 127 -16.20 -5.05 15.49
CA THR A 127 -16.94 -6.34 15.55
C THR A 127 -16.02 -7.56 15.62
N ALA A 128 -14.70 -7.35 15.54
CA ALA A 128 -13.68 -8.40 15.46
C ALA A 128 -14.02 -9.47 14.41
N SER A 129 -14.50 -9.04 13.24
CA SER A 129 -14.94 -9.93 12.17
C SER A 129 -14.72 -9.33 10.78
N PHE A 130 -14.67 -10.21 9.77
CA PHE A 130 -14.69 -9.79 8.38
C PHE A 130 -16.13 -9.48 7.95
N THR A 131 -16.33 -8.27 7.41
CA THR A 131 -17.59 -7.85 6.82
C THR A 131 -17.51 -7.94 5.31
N LYS A 132 -18.42 -8.69 4.70
CA LYS A 132 -18.50 -8.80 3.23
C LYS A 132 -18.88 -7.45 2.63
N LYS A 133 -18.11 -7.01 1.64
CA LYS A 133 -18.42 -5.86 0.80
C LYS A 133 -19.09 -6.33 -0.48
N THR A 134 -20.30 -5.85 -0.73
CA THR A 134 -21.01 -6.16 -1.99
C THR A 134 -20.63 -5.09 -3.02
N PRO A 135 -19.96 -5.44 -4.12
CA PRO A 135 -19.63 -4.48 -5.16
C PRO A 135 -20.88 -4.06 -5.93
N SER A 136 -20.91 -2.81 -6.39
CA SER A 136 -21.84 -2.37 -7.42
C SER A 136 -21.42 -2.94 -8.77
N VAL A 137 -22.35 -3.37 -9.60
CA VAL A 137 -22.05 -3.87 -10.93
C VAL A 137 -22.34 -2.79 -11.95
N ILE A 138 -21.32 -2.37 -12.69
CA ILE A 138 -21.43 -1.38 -13.77
C ILE A 138 -21.58 -2.13 -15.07
N THR A 139 -22.76 -2.03 -15.69
CA THR A 139 -23.08 -2.65 -16.98
C THR A 139 -23.21 -1.64 -18.11
N ASP A 140 -23.17 -0.33 -17.81
CA ASP A 140 -23.31 0.74 -18.79
C ASP A 140 -22.03 1.60 -18.83
N THR A 141 -21.51 1.82 -20.03
CA THR A 141 -20.30 2.60 -20.27
C THR A 141 -20.47 4.08 -19.91
N VAL A 142 -21.69 4.58 -19.79
CA VAL A 142 -21.98 5.97 -19.35
C VAL A 142 -21.41 6.28 -17.97
N PHE A 143 -21.23 5.28 -17.12
CA PHE A 143 -20.64 5.42 -15.78
C PHE A 143 -19.12 5.26 -15.75
N LEU A 144 -18.50 5.07 -16.91
CA LEU A 144 -17.05 4.94 -17.06
C LEU A 144 -16.44 6.22 -17.63
N GLN A 145 -15.16 6.42 -17.35
CA GLN A 145 -14.38 7.45 -18.02
C GLN A 145 -14.27 7.10 -19.53
N THR A 146 -14.25 8.11 -20.36
CA THR A 146 -14.21 7.94 -21.83
C THR A 146 -13.05 7.02 -22.24
N LEU A 147 -13.35 5.98 -22.99
CA LEU A 147 -12.41 4.97 -23.48
C LEU A 147 -11.62 4.26 -22.36
N SER A 148 -12.23 4.07 -21.22
CA SER A 148 -11.60 3.46 -20.05
C SER A 148 -12.57 2.49 -19.36
N THR A 149 -12.01 1.55 -18.60
CA THR A 149 -12.78 0.69 -17.67
C THR A 149 -12.83 1.27 -16.26
N VAL A 150 -12.35 2.49 -16.07
CA VAL A 150 -12.34 3.18 -14.77
C VAL A 150 -13.68 3.87 -14.55
N PRO A 151 -14.36 3.61 -13.41
CA PRO A 151 -15.60 4.33 -13.06
C PRO A 151 -15.39 5.84 -12.99
N LEU A 152 -16.44 6.60 -13.32
CA LEU A 152 -16.45 8.05 -13.08
C LEU A 152 -16.31 8.33 -11.57
N ALA A 153 -15.62 9.41 -11.23
CA ALA A 153 -15.47 9.85 -9.84
C ALA A 153 -16.81 10.19 -9.15
N SER A 154 -17.84 10.46 -9.93
CA SER A 154 -19.22 10.66 -9.45
C SER A 154 -19.99 9.37 -9.18
N TYR A 155 -19.44 8.22 -9.57
CA TYR A 155 -20.08 6.92 -9.37
C TYR A 155 -19.69 6.32 -8.02
N GLY A 156 -20.65 6.21 -7.11
CA GLY A 156 -20.42 5.65 -5.80
C GLY A 156 -19.83 6.62 -4.77
N SER A 157 -19.34 6.09 -3.69
CA SER A 157 -18.74 6.81 -2.56
C SER A 157 -17.40 6.18 -2.16
N ILE A 158 -16.59 6.94 -1.43
CA ILE A 158 -15.30 6.44 -0.91
C ILE A 158 -15.53 5.16 -0.09
N GLY A 159 -14.75 4.12 -0.35
CA GLY A 159 -14.84 2.81 0.29
C GLY A 159 -15.85 1.86 -0.34
N GLN A 160 -16.51 2.24 -1.44
CA GLN A 160 -17.31 1.32 -2.26
C GLN A 160 -16.44 0.64 -3.34
N TYR A 161 -16.87 -0.55 -3.71
CA TYR A 161 -16.25 -1.35 -4.76
C TYR A 161 -17.20 -1.47 -5.94
N ALA A 162 -16.65 -1.46 -7.14
CA ALA A 162 -17.40 -1.70 -8.36
C ALA A 162 -16.75 -2.81 -9.19
N VAL A 163 -17.58 -3.62 -9.83
CA VAL A 163 -17.18 -4.57 -10.87
C VAL A 163 -17.71 -4.03 -12.20
N VAL A 164 -16.81 -3.82 -13.13
CA VAL A 164 -17.16 -3.40 -14.50
C VAL A 164 -17.42 -4.66 -15.31
N ALA A 165 -18.67 -4.83 -15.75
CA ALA A 165 -19.14 -5.98 -16.53
C ALA A 165 -19.61 -5.56 -17.93
N THR A 166 -19.00 -4.50 -18.49
CA THR A 166 -19.28 -4.08 -19.86
C THR A 166 -18.36 -4.80 -20.83
N ASN A 167 -18.91 -5.24 -21.94
CA ASN A 167 -18.10 -5.63 -23.10
C ASN A 167 -17.63 -4.32 -23.77
N VAL A 168 -16.37 -3.98 -23.62
CA VAL A 168 -15.73 -2.89 -24.33
C VAL A 168 -15.14 -3.41 -25.62
#